data_116e41aab486aa4e84a8a2c615a45e6e
#
_entry.id   116e41aab486aa4e84a8a2c615a45e6e
#
_cell.length_a   1.000
_cell.length_b   1.000
_cell.length_c   1.000
_cell.angle_alpha   90.00
_cell.angle_beta   90.00
_cell.angle_gamma   90.00
#
_symmetry.space_group_name_H-M   'P 1'
#
loop_
_entity.id
_entity.type
_entity.pdbx_description
1 polymer ?
#
loop_
_entity_poly.entity_id
_entity_poly.type
_entity_poly.pdbx_seq_one_letter_code
_entity_poly.pdbx_strand_id
1 'polypeptide(L)'
;MKKILLLLIAITFSTNLYADKLLKDGFLNNKMSYEKDQNINDPTNKIILIYNHGQKTHDGKSPDCVWKNGIRNFSSLVGEKVKGKEIMVYLLCTGKLAGDDKRLWKKKKFKPPYKGKPKLEKRLDVNLKLIDSFVSKGVPNAQIIMTGHSCGGWMAMMLVARYPDKVGGGISLMQACYGEISKDFKVKKVGIDKALEKFRKKEGSGPADMRQAQIDEIKKSKNLPVLVFTHPKDPYAGLLSDWVEEIPGVQRIIISEDKTINEKKCYRIGINNGEKWKEPVKKYHDMDMTDCFQYYNPTILEYITSRIK
;
A
#
# COMPACT_ATOMS: atom_id res chain seq x y z
N MET A 1 14.18 -52.90 52.11
CA MET A 1 13.68 -51.51 51.90
C MET A 1 14.25 -50.98 50.60
N LYS A 2 13.46 -51.04 49.51
CA LYS A 2 13.88 -50.56 48.17
C LYS A 2 13.48 -49.09 48.04
N LYS A 3 14.47 -48.19 47.89
CA LYS A 3 14.23 -46.78 47.58
C LYS A 3 13.97 -46.64 46.11
N ILE A 4 12.73 -46.30 45.74
CA ILE A 4 12.32 -45.93 44.39
C ILE A 4 12.72 -44.45 44.17
N LEU A 5 13.69 -44.23 43.28
CA LEU A 5 14.11 -42.92 42.85
C LEU A 5 13.17 -42.49 41.71
N LEU A 6 12.22 -41.60 42.03
CA LEU A 6 11.35 -40.98 41.04
C LEU A 6 12.12 -39.88 40.29
N LEU A 7 12.49 -40.16 39.04
CA LEU A 7 13.11 -39.22 38.14
C LEU A 7 11.99 -38.38 37.51
N LEU A 8 11.76 -37.17 38.00
CA LEU A 8 10.89 -36.16 37.40
C LEU A 8 11.58 -35.60 36.17
N ILE A 9 11.26 -36.10 35.00
CA ILE A 9 11.63 -35.47 33.73
C ILE A 9 10.71 -34.27 33.54
N ALA A 10 11.21 -33.08 33.85
CA ALA A 10 10.59 -31.82 33.50
C ALA A 10 10.75 -31.63 31.99
N ILE A 11 9.73 -32.02 31.21
CA ILE A 11 9.62 -31.67 29.81
C ILE A 11 9.28 -30.16 29.77
N THR A 12 10.29 -29.34 29.67
CA THR A 12 10.13 -27.92 29.33
C THR A 12 9.69 -27.85 27.87
N PHE A 13 8.38 -27.79 27.64
CA PHE A 13 7.87 -27.29 26.37
C PHE A 13 8.31 -25.84 26.25
N SER A 14 9.43 -25.62 25.61
CA SER A 14 9.78 -24.32 25.07
C SER A 14 8.77 -24.02 23.95
N THR A 15 7.61 -23.46 24.30
CA THR A 15 6.78 -22.77 23.36
C THR A 15 7.63 -21.63 22.82
N ASN A 16 8.23 -21.86 21.66
CA ASN A 16 8.76 -20.78 20.84
C ASN A 16 7.58 -19.85 20.50
N LEU A 17 7.29 -18.94 21.39
CA LEU A 17 6.51 -17.74 21.10
C LEU A 17 7.31 -16.95 20.06
N TYR A 18 7.17 -17.34 18.78
CA TYR A 18 7.50 -16.45 17.69
C TYR A 18 6.48 -15.30 17.76
N ALA A 19 6.80 -14.31 18.62
CA ALA A 19 6.15 -13.03 18.57
C ALA A 19 6.23 -12.58 17.11
N ASP A 20 5.07 -12.31 16.49
CA ASP A 20 4.98 -11.74 15.14
C ASP A 20 5.92 -10.53 15.09
N LYS A 21 7.10 -10.74 14.54
CA LYS A 21 8.08 -9.68 14.44
C LYS A 21 7.51 -8.69 13.43
N LEU A 22 7.05 -7.55 13.90
CA LEU A 22 6.65 -6.44 13.04
C LEU A 22 7.70 -6.27 11.95
N LEU A 23 7.28 -6.37 10.69
CA LEU A 23 8.16 -6.10 9.59
C LEU A 23 8.69 -4.68 9.76
N LYS A 24 9.99 -4.54 9.81
CA LYS A 24 10.65 -3.25 9.84
C LYS A 24 10.74 -2.71 8.41
N ASP A 25 10.87 -1.39 8.28
CA ASP A 25 11.23 -0.76 7.02
C ASP A 25 12.49 -1.39 6.45
N GLY A 26 12.54 -1.61 5.14
CA GLY A 26 13.73 -2.17 4.51
C GLY A 26 13.48 -2.72 3.11
N PHE A 27 14.57 -3.10 2.47
CA PHE A 27 14.52 -3.77 1.18
C PHE A 27 14.04 -5.21 1.32
N LEU A 28 13.20 -5.62 0.39
CA LEU A 28 12.70 -6.97 0.26
C LEU A 28 13.71 -7.78 -0.57
N ASN A 29 14.07 -8.96 -0.10
CA ASN A 29 14.78 -9.91 -0.94
C ASN A 29 13.81 -10.90 -1.60
N ASN A 30 14.31 -11.72 -2.53
CA ASN A 30 13.52 -12.71 -3.28
C ASN A 30 12.89 -13.79 -2.38
N LYS A 31 13.38 -13.98 -1.15
CA LYS A 31 12.82 -14.88 -0.12
C LYS A 31 11.80 -14.20 0.78
N MET A 32 11.40 -12.96 0.46
CA MET A 32 10.51 -12.13 1.28
C MET A 32 11.02 -11.81 2.69
N SER A 33 12.30 -11.91 2.94
CA SER A 33 12.94 -11.38 4.13
C SER A 33 13.40 -9.94 3.87
N TYR A 34 13.56 -9.17 4.95
CA TYR A 34 13.99 -7.78 4.88
C TYR A 34 15.44 -7.63 5.25
N GLU A 35 16.14 -6.87 4.44
CA GLU A 35 17.48 -6.40 4.71
C GLU A 35 17.41 -4.90 5.01
N LYS A 36 17.57 -4.57 6.29
CA LYS A 36 17.42 -3.18 6.75
C LYS A 36 18.51 -2.26 6.22
N ASP A 37 19.70 -2.79 6.09
CA ASP A 37 20.91 -2.04 5.77
C ASP A 37 21.51 -2.46 4.44
N GLN A 38 20.67 -2.88 3.48
CA GLN A 38 21.15 -3.25 2.16
C GLN A 38 21.85 -2.05 1.50
N ASN A 39 23.15 -2.19 1.25
CA ASN A 39 23.88 -1.22 0.46
C ASN A 39 23.34 -1.19 -0.97
N ILE A 40 23.07 0.00 -1.45
CA ILE A 40 22.71 0.19 -2.86
C ILE A 40 24.02 0.29 -3.64
N ASN A 41 24.55 -0.87 -4.04
CA ASN A 41 25.69 -0.91 -4.93
C ASN A 41 25.24 -0.50 -6.32
N ASP A 42 26.02 0.35 -6.99
CA ASP A 42 25.71 0.87 -8.32
C ASP A 42 24.31 1.52 -8.42
N PRO A 43 24.05 2.60 -7.68
CA PRO A 43 22.74 3.20 -7.53
C PRO A 43 22.14 3.72 -8.83
N THR A 44 22.95 4.07 -9.81
CA THR A 44 22.51 4.52 -11.14
C THR A 44 21.89 3.39 -11.97
N ASN A 45 22.16 2.14 -11.61
CA ASN A 45 21.62 0.94 -12.23
C ASN A 45 20.55 0.24 -11.36
N LYS A 46 19.94 0.97 -10.41
CA LYS A 46 18.84 0.47 -9.57
C LYS A 46 17.56 1.25 -9.81
N ILE A 47 16.44 0.54 -9.82
CA ILE A 47 15.09 1.10 -9.78
C ILE A 47 14.51 0.77 -8.41
N ILE A 48 14.11 1.78 -7.65
CA ILE A 48 13.57 1.60 -6.30
C ILE A 48 12.05 1.71 -6.34
N LEU A 49 11.34 0.63 -6.04
CA LEU A 49 9.91 0.65 -5.78
C LEU A 49 9.68 0.87 -4.29
N ILE A 50 9.17 2.03 -3.88
CA ILE A 50 8.83 2.30 -2.48
C ILE A 50 7.38 1.89 -2.24
N TYR A 51 7.16 0.77 -1.56
CA TYR A 51 5.83 0.27 -1.24
C TYR A 51 5.31 0.86 0.07
N ASN A 52 4.21 1.55 -0.01
CA ASN A 52 3.47 2.14 1.11
C ASN A 52 2.29 1.25 1.50
N HIS A 53 2.25 0.85 2.77
CA HIS A 53 1.17 0.03 3.30
C HIS A 53 -0.17 0.78 3.34
N GLY A 54 -1.27 0.03 3.34
CA GLY A 54 -2.61 0.54 3.55
C GLY A 54 -2.81 1.19 4.92
N GLN A 55 -4.06 1.38 5.30
CA GLN A 55 -4.38 1.92 6.61
C GLN A 55 -4.04 0.92 7.72
N LYS A 56 -3.64 1.43 8.90
CA LYS A 56 -3.43 0.60 10.09
C LYS A 56 -4.74 0.00 10.60
N THR A 57 -4.64 -1.22 11.11
CA THR A 57 -5.70 -1.88 11.90
C THR A 57 -5.86 -1.22 13.28
N HIS A 58 -6.86 -1.64 14.06
CA HIS A 58 -7.15 -1.08 15.38
C HIS A 58 -6.02 -1.20 16.39
N ASP A 59 -5.17 -2.21 16.27
CA ASP A 59 -3.99 -2.45 17.10
C ASP A 59 -2.76 -1.64 16.66
N GLY A 60 -2.91 -0.84 15.62
CA GLY A 60 -1.85 0.00 15.07
C GLY A 60 -0.89 -0.73 14.12
N LYS A 61 -1.17 -1.99 13.80
CA LYS A 61 -0.41 -2.79 12.83
C LYS A 61 -1.08 -2.76 11.47
N SER A 62 -0.30 -2.60 10.41
CA SER A 62 -0.80 -2.78 9.04
C SER A 62 -0.70 -4.25 8.65
N PRO A 63 -1.73 -4.85 8.03
CA PRO A 63 -1.64 -6.19 7.48
C PRO A 63 -0.45 -6.36 6.53
N ASP A 64 -0.14 -5.34 5.72
CA ASP A 64 1.01 -5.38 4.80
C ASP A 64 2.33 -5.49 5.55
N CYS A 65 2.44 -4.81 6.70
CA CYS A 65 3.65 -4.80 7.51
C CYS A 65 3.79 -6.01 8.44
N VAL A 66 2.68 -6.65 8.80
CA VAL A 66 2.67 -7.83 9.68
C VAL A 66 2.67 -9.12 8.88
N TRP A 67 1.78 -9.21 7.87
CA TRP A 67 1.53 -10.46 7.13
C TRP A 67 2.13 -10.49 5.73
N LYS A 68 2.83 -9.43 5.32
CA LYS A 68 3.48 -9.31 4.00
C LYS A 68 2.52 -9.53 2.81
N ASN A 69 1.23 -9.19 2.95
CA ASN A 69 0.21 -9.53 1.95
C ASN A 69 0.45 -8.80 0.60
N GLY A 70 0.20 -7.51 0.54
CA GLY A 70 0.27 -6.76 -0.72
C GLY A 70 1.69 -6.66 -1.28
N ILE A 71 2.67 -6.41 -0.44
CA ILE A 71 4.07 -6.33 -0.86
C ILE A 71 4.60 -7.65 -1.45
N ARG A 72 4.01 -8.77 -1.08
CA ARG A 72 4.40 -10.08 -1.59
C ARG A 72 4.33 -10.16 -3.11
N ASN A 73 3.34 -9.51 -3.72
CA ASN A 73 3.20 -9.51 -5.17
C ASN A 73 4.30 -8.71 -5.86
N PHE A 74 4.92 -7.77 -5.16
CA PHE A 74 6.10 -7.05 -5.65
C PHE A 74 7.40 -7.83 -5.41
N SER A 75 7.40 -8.87 -4.59
CA SER A 75 8.59 -9.70 -4.38
C SER A 75 9.05 -10.42 -5.64
N SER A 76 8.13 -10.75 -6.54
CA SER A 76 8.45 -11.35 -7.84
C SER A 76 9.15 -10.39 -8.80
N LEU A 77 9.13 -9.09 -8.51
CA LEU A 77 9.84 -8.07 -9.30
C LEU A 77 11.25 -7.80 -8.79
N VAL A 78 11.60 -8.30 -7.60
CA VAL A 78 12.94 -8.10 -7.03
C VAL A 78 13.99 -8.80 -7.88
N GLY A 79 14.98 -8.05 -8.36
CA GLY A 79 16.04 -8.55 -9.22
C GLY A 79 15.70 -8.57 -10.72
N GLU A 80 14.42 -8.31 -11.10
CA GLU A 80 14.06 -8.11 -12.50
C GLU A 80 14.79 -6.91 -13.08
N LYS A 81 15.07 -6.94 -14.38
CA LYS A 81 15.80 -5.87 -15.07
C LYS A 81 14.93 -5.16 -16.08
N VAL A 82 14.92 -3.83 -15.99
CA VAL A 82 14.27 -2.93 -16.96
C VAL A 82 15.34 -2.00 -17.53
N LYS A 83 15.54 -2.03 -18.85
CA LYS A 83 16.63 -1.29 -19.54
C LYS A 83 18.00 -1.46 -18.88
N GLY A 84 18.31 -2.70 -18.47
CA GLY A 84 19.55 -3.04 -17.78
C GLY A 84 19.63 -2.68 -16.29
N LYS A 85 18.64 -1.95 -15.76
CA LYS A 85 18.58 -1.53 -14.37
C LYS A 85 17.78 -2.53 -13.53
N GLU A 86 18.30 -2.90 -12.37
CA GLU A 86 17.69 -3.88 -11.47
C GLU A 86 16.62 -3.28 -10.56
N ILE A 87 15.49 -3.95 -10.43
CA ILE A 87 14.41 -3.56 -9.54
C ILE A 87 14.72 -3.99 -8.10
N MET A 88 14.66 -3.05 -7.19
CA MET A 88 14.66 -3.24 -5.74
C MET A 88 13.33 -2.76 -5.15
N VAL A 89 12.78 -3.49 -4.18
CA VAL A 89 11.50 -3.14 -3.52
C VAL A 89 11.76 -2.80 -2.07
N TYR A 90 11.42 -1.58 -1.66
CA TYR A 90 11.52 -1.11 -0.29
C TYR A 90 10.14 -1.04 0.35
N LEU A 91 9.91 -1.76 1.46
CA LEU A 91 8.70 -1.60 2.27
C LEU A 91 8.88 -0.46 3.26
N LEU A 92 8.01 0.53 3.17
CA LEU A 92 7.90 1.60 4.15
C LEU A 92 6.75 1.29 5.13
N CYS A 93 7.09 0.79 6.30
CA CYS A 93 6.16 0.57 7.40
C CYS A 93 6.21 1.76 8.36
N THR A 94 5.52 2.83 8.02
CA THR A 94 5.39 3.96 8.93
C THR A 94 4.77 3.49 10.25
N GLY A 95 5.59 3.31 11.27
CA GLY A 95 5.21 2.93 12.62
C GLY A 95 4.18 3.88 13.23
N LYS A 96 4.07 3.96 14.53
CA LYS A 96 3.33 5.04 15.19
C LYS A 96 4.05 6.34 14.89
N LEU A 97 3.49 7.16 14.01
CA LEU A 97 3.94 8.54 13.89
C LEU A 97 3.45 9.29 15.13
N ALA A 98 4.32 10.05 15.78
CA ALA A 98 3.96 10.79 16.99
C ALA A 98 2.71 11.65 16.76
N GLY A 99 1.74 11.59 17.67
CA GLY A 99 0.45 12.28 17.54
C GLY A 99 -0.51 11.65 16.53
N ASP A 100 -0.25 10.43 16.08
CA ASP A 100 -1.17 9.71 15.21
C ASP A 100 -2.45 9.33 15.94
N ASP A 101 -3.55 9.90 15.50
CA ASP A 101 -4.85 9.31 15.74
C ASP A 101 -4.99 8.02 14.93
N LYS A 102 -5.48 6.98 15.59
CA LYS A 102 -5.73 5.68 14.97
C LYS A 102 -6.71 5.75 13.78
N ARG A 103 -7.40 6.89 13.58
CA ARG A 103 -8.39 7.11 12.53
C ARG A 103 -8.30 8.53 11.97
N LEU A 104 -7.91 8.63 10.71
CA LEU A 104 -7.88 9.89 9.95
C LEU A 104 -9.21 10.64 9.92
N TRP A 105 -10.33 9.96 10.15
CA TRP A 105 -11.70 10.45 9.95
C TRP A 105 -12.63 10.30 11.14
N LYS A 106 -12.16 10.08 12.36
CA LYS A 106 -13.08 10.07 13.48
C LYS A 106 -13.64 11.47 13.77
N LYS A 107 -14.96 11.57 13.68
CA LYS A 107 -15.81 12.75 13.85
C LYS A 107 -15.42 13.71 14.98
N LYS A 108 -14.91 13.20 16.09
CA LYS A 108 -14.60 14.00 17.29
C LYS A 108 -13.26 14.75 17.23
N LYS A 109 -12.37 14.44 16.27
CA LYS A 109 -11.00 14.94 16.25
C LYS A 109 -10.66 15.83 15.05
N PHE A 110 -11.55 15.91 14.07
CA PHE A 110 -11.42 16.78 12.90
C PHE A 110 -12.33 18.02 13.00
N LYS A 111 -12.30 18.73 14.13
CA LYS A 111 -12.88 20.07 14.19
C LYS A 111 -11.82 21.10 13.77
N PRO A 112 -12.13 21.98 12.82
CA PRO A 112 -11.27 23.14 12.56
C PRO A 112 -11.12 24.02 13.82
N PRO A 113 -9.95 24.67 14.03
CA PRO A 113 -8.72 24.46 13.29
C PRO A 113 -8.05 23.15 13.68
N TYR A 114 -7.59 22.37 12.70
CA TYR A 114 -6.88 21.12 12.96
C TYR A 114 -5.61 21.39 13.74
N LYS A 115 -5.52 20.88 14.96
CA LYS A 115 -4.27 20.92 15.70
C LYS A 115 -3.33 19.86 15.10
N GLY A 116 -2.32 20.34 14.40
CA GLY A 116 -1.26 19.51 13.85
C GLY A 116 -1.50 19.02 12.41
N LYS A 117 -0.49 18.40 11.87
CA LYS A 117 -0.46 17.88 10.49
C LYS A 117 -1.24 16.57 10.39
N PRO A 118 -2.16 16.39 9.41
CA PRO A 118 -2.87 15.14 9.21
C PRO A 118 -1.92 13.96 9.02
N LYS A 119 -2.35 12.77 9.42
CA LYS A 119 -1.53 11.55 9.33
C LYS A 119 -0.99 11.30 7.93
N LEU A 120 -1.81 11.50 6.90
CA LEU A 120 -1.39 11.30 5.52
C LEU A 120 -0.23 12.24 5.15
N GLU A 121 -0.32 13.50 5.57
CA GLU A 121 0.74 14.49 5.37
C GLU A 121 2.04 14.11 6.08
N LYS A 122 1.94 13.57 7.30
CA LYS A 122 3.12 13.05 8.02
C LYS A 122 3.76 11.86 7.29
N ARG A 123 2.94 11.00 6.67
CA ARG A 123 3.45 9.88 5.85
C ARG A 123 4.12 10.38 4.58
N LEU A 124 3.60 11.44 3.96
CA LEU A 124 4.27 12.11 2.83
C LEU A 124 5.65 12.63 3.21
N ASP A 125 5.76 13.31 4.37
CA ASP A 125 7.06 13.78 4.87
C ASP A 125 8.08 12.64 5.09
N VAL A 126 7.63 11.51 5.61
CA VAL A 126 8.50 10.33 5.81
C VAL A 126 8.96 9.78 4.46
N ASN A 127 8.06 9.72 3.46
CA ASN A 127 8.43 9.31 2.11
C ASN A 127 9.44 10.27 1.46
N LEU A 128 9.24 11.58 1.59
CA LEU A 128 10.18 12.57 1.07
C LEU A 128 11.58 12.40 1.66
N LYS A 129 11.67 12.21 2.98
CA LYS A 129 12.96 11.94 3.64
C LYS A 129 13.62 10.66 3.14
N LEU A 130 12.82 9.62 2.89
CA LEU A 130 13.33 8.36 2.33
C LEU A 130 13.81 8.53 0.89
N ILE A 131 13.07 9.25 0.05
CA ILE A 131 13.45 9.58 -1.33
C ILE A 131 14.77 10.35 -1.31
N ASP A 132 14.87 11.42 -0.51
CA ASP A 132 16.09 12.23 -0.40
C ASP A 132 17.28 11.37 0.08
N SER A 133 17.04 10.39 0.95
CA SER A 133 18.07 9.43 1.39
C SER A 133 18.56 8.53 0.25
N PHE A 134 17.68 8.09 -0.66
CA PHE A 134 18.10 7.30 -1.82
C PHE A 134 18.84 8.16 -2.85
N VAL A 135 18.35 9.37 -3.09
CA VAL A 135 19.00 10.32 -3.99
C VAL A 135 20.40 10.69 -3.48
N SER A 136 20.58 10.91 -2.18
CA SER A 136 21.90 11.18 -1.60
C SER A 136 22.89 10.00 -1.72
N LYS A 137 22.37 8.78 -1.92
CA LYS A 137 23.16 7.59 -2.22
C LYS A 137 23.43 7.40 -3.73
N GLY A 138 22.97 8.34 -4.56
CA GLY A 138 23.20 8.33 -6.01
C GLY A 138 22.08 7.70 -6.84
N VAL A 139 20.94 7.33 -6.27
CA VAL A 139 19.78 6.86 -7.05
C VAL A 139 19.12 8.05 -7.75
N PRO A 140 18.99 8.05 -9.09
CA PRO A 140 18.30 9.12 -9.80
C PRO A 140 16.81 9.20 -9.42
N ASN A 141 16.26 10.39 -9.27
CA ASN A 141 14.83 10.62 -8.99
C ASN A 141 13.91 9.85 -9.95
N ALA A 142 14.23 9.85 -11.24
CA ALA A 142 13.47 9.13 -12.27
C ALA A 142 13.43 7.60 -12.08
N GLN A 143 14.31 7.03 -11.26
CA GLN A 143 14.38 5.60 -10.95
C GLN A 143 13.69 5.24 -9.63
N ILE A 144 13.05 6.21 -8.98
CA ILE A 144 12.25 5.99 -7.76
C ILE A 144 10.76 5.99 -8.15
N ILE A 145 10.09 4.86 -7.96
CA ILE A 145 8.67 4.67 -8.27
C ILE A 145 7.90 4.49 -6.97
N MET A 146 6.92 5.35 -6.74
CA MET A 146 6.05 5.24 -5.56
C MET A 146 5.00 4.17 -5.79
N THR A 147 4.79 3.29 -4.81
CA THR A 147 3.72 2.30 -4.90
C THR A 147 3.05 2.09 -3.57
N GLY A 148 1.87 1.48 -3.57
CA GLY A 148 1.18 1.13 -2.35
C GLY A 148 -0.27 0.71 -2.55
N HIS A 149 -0.80 0.09 -1.49
CA HIS A 149 -2.17 -0.41 -1.42
C HIS A 149 -3.06 0.53 -0.61
N SER A 150 -4.33 0.66 -1.00
CA SER A 150 -5.33 1.38 -0.24
C SER A 150 -4.90 2.84 0.04
N CYS A 151 -4.76 3.21 1.30
CA CYS A 151 -4.23 4.52 1.71
C CYS A 151 -2.78 4.75 1.24
N GLY A 152 -2.00 3.68 1.05
CA GLY A 152 -0.67 3.75 0.43
C GLY A 152 -0.73 4.09 -1.05
N GLY A 153 -1.70 3.52 -1.77
CA GLY A 153 -1.96 3.87 -3.18
C GLY A 153 -2.42 5.31 -3.34
N TRP A 154 -3.33 5.77 -2.48
CA TRP A 154 -3.73 7.19 -2.43
C TRP A 154 -2.53 8.11 -2.22
N MET A 155 -1.64 7.76 -1.29
CA MET A 155 -0.45 8.53 -1.01
C MET A 155 0.55 8.52 -2.17
N ALA A 156 0.70 7.41 -2.88
CA ALA A 156 1.56 7.34 -4.06
C ALA A 156 1.10 8.35 -5.12
N MET A 157 -0.21 8.45 -5.38
CA MET A 157 -0.77 9.44 -6.30
C MET A 157 -0.51 10.87 -5.84
N MET A 158 -0.75 11.17 -4.55
CA MET A 158 -0.50 12.52 -4.00
C MET A 158 0.98 12.91 -4.10
N LEU A 159 1.88 11.96 -3.88
CA LEU A 159 3.32 12.22 -3.91
C LEU A 159 3.78 12.56 -5.34
N VAL A 160 3.33 11.77 -6.32
CA VAL A 160 3.63 12.03 -7.74
C VAL A 160 3.04 13.37 -8.20
N ALA A 161 1.81 13.71 -7.74
CA ALA A 161 1.17 14.97 -8.09
C ALA A 161 1.88 16.20 -7.51
N ARG A 162 2.31 16.13 -6.24
CA ARG A 162 2.96 17.25 -5.55
C ARG A 162 4.43 17.43 -5.88
N TYR A 163 5.11 16.32 -6.14
CA TYR A 163 6.57 16.28 -6.28
C TYR A 163 6.99 15.51 -7.53
N PRO A 164 6.51 15.93 -8.74
CA PRO A 164 6.75 15.19 -9.98
C PRO A 164 8.23 15.05 -10.32
N ASP A 165 9.07 16.00 -9.87
CA ASP A 165 10.52 15.99 -10.11
C ASP A 165 11.30 15.11 -9.11
N LYS A 166 10.66 14.66 -8.04
CA LYS A 166 11.28 13.83 -7.00
C LYS A 166 11.20 12.33 -7.28
N VAL A 167 10.31 11.91 -8.21
CA VAL A 167 10.06 10.50 -8.50
C VAL A 167 9.79 10.27 -9.99
N GLY A 168 10.06 9.08 -10.49
CA GLY A 168 9.79 8.70 -11.87
C GLY A 168 8.32 8.44 -12.19
N GLY A 169 7.50 8.17 -11.19
CA GLY A 169 6.07 7.87 -11.34
C GLY A 169 5.49 7.11 -10.17
N GLY A 170 4.29 6.54 -10.35
CA GLY A 170 3.62 5.80 -9.29
C GLY A 170 2.82 4.58 -9.76
N ILE A 171 2.63 3.61 -8.85
CA ILE A 171 1.74 2.46 -9.03
C ILE A 171 0.78 2.45 -7.85
N SER A 172 -0.49 2.72 -8.10
CA SER A 172 -1.52 2.85 -7.08
C SER A 172 -2.48 1.67 -7.11
N LEU A 173 -2.56 0.94 -5.99
CA LEU A 173 -3.36 -0.28 -5.87
C LEU A 173 -4.58 -0.01 -5.00
N MET A 174 -5.80 -0.18 -5.55
CA MET A 174 -7.07 -0.05 -4.80
C MET A 174 -7.12 1.20 -3.92
N GLN A 175 -6.78 2.36 -4.46
CA GLN A 175 -6.62 3.61 -3.73
C GLN A 175 -7.85 4.01 -2.93
N ALA A 176 -7.75 4.00 -1.63
CA ALA A 176 -8.81 4.42 -0.71
C ALA A 176 -8.23 4.79 0.65
N CYS A 177 -8.58 5.95 1.20
CA CYS A 177 -8.05 6.40 2.50
C CYS A 177 -9.13 6.88 3.49
N TYR A 178 -10.41 6.88 3.10
CA TYR A 178 -11.52 7.50 3.85
C TYR A 178 -12.63 6.51 4.24
N GLY A 179 -12.29 5.23 4.47
CA GLY A 179 -13.24 4.20 4.88
C GLY A 179 -14.00 3.54 3.72
N GLU A 180 -14.93 2.66 4.05
CA GLU A 180 -15.73 1.88 3.09
C GLU A 180 -16.88 2.73 2.49
N ILE A 181 -16.56 3.89 1.88
CA ILE A 181 -17.56 4.85 1.39
C ILE A 181 -18.49 4.21 0.37
N SER A 182 -17.94 3.45 -0.59
CA SER A 182 -18.71 2.82 -1.66
C SER A 182 -19.78 1.87 -1.12
N LYS A 183 -19.44 1.07 -0.11
CA LYS A 183 -20.35 0.12 0.53
C LYS A 183 -21.29 0.79 1.53
N ASP A 184 -20.73 1.58 2.47
CA ASP A 184 -21.47 2.14 3.60
C ASP A 184 -22.55 3.13 3.16
N PHE A 185 -22.29 3.85 2.06
CA PHE A 185 -23.22 4.84 1.52
C PHE A 185 -23.92 4.35 0.25
N LYS A 186 -23.75 3.06 -0.12
CA LYS A 186 -24.45 2.39 -1.22
C LYS A 186 -24.32 3.12 -2.56
N VAL A 187 -23.09 3.50 -2.94
CA VAL A 187 -22.79 4.30 -4.15
C VAL A 187 -23.48 3.72 -5.40
N LYS A 188 -23.39 2.41 -5.61
CA LYS A 188 -24.04 1.74 -6.75
C LYS A 188 -25.57 1.96 -6.81
N LYS A 189 -26.21 2.13 -5.63
CA LYS A 189 -27.69 2.30 -5.54
C LYS A 189 -28.11 3.76 -5.62
N VAL A 190 -27.36 4.66 -5.02
CA VAL A 190 -27.81 6.06 -4.83
C VAL A 190 -27.05 7.05 -5.73
N GLY A 191 -26.00 6.61 -6.40
CA GLY A 191 -25.09 7.47 -7.16
C GLY A 191 -23.99 8.09 -6.30
N ILE A 192 -22.96 8.61 -6.96
CA ILE A 192 -21.75 9.16 -6.32
C ILE A 192 -22.10 10.37 -5.45
N ASP A 193 -22.80 11.37 -6.00
CA ASP A 193 -23.07 12.63 -5.31
C ASP A 193 -23.88 12.44 -4.04
N LYS A 194 -24.97 11.67 -4.10
CA LYS A 194 -25.78 11.35 -2.91
C LYS A 194 -25.02 10.54 -1.88
N ALA A 195 -24.11 9.67 -2.29
CA ALA A 195 -23.27 8.93 -1.37
C ALA A 195 -22.26 9.83 -0.66
N LEU A 196 -21.63 10.76 -1.38
CA LEU A 196 -20.69 11.72 -0.80
C LEU A 196 -21.39 12.74 0.11
N GLU A 197 -22.61 13.16 -0.23
CA GLU A 197 -23.44 13.98 0.66
C GLU A 197 -23.74 13.24 1.99
N LYS A 198 -24.14 11.97 1.91
CA LYS A 198 -24.36 11.13 3.09
C LYS A 198 -23.09 10.91 3.91
N PHE A 199 -21.96 10.72 3.24
CA PHE A 199 -20.64 10.62 3.88
C PHE A 199 -20.33 11.90 4.64
N ARG A 200 -20.48 13.07 4.01
CA ARG A 200 -20.30 14.39 4.64
C ARG A 200 -21.20 14.57 5.86
N LYS A 201 -22.49 14.20 5.74
CA LYS A 201 -23.47 14.29 6.83
C LYS A 201 -23.10 13.39 8.02
N LYS A 202 -22.61 12.17 7.74
CA LYS A 202 -22.28 11.18 8.78
C LYS A 202 -20.94 11.43 9.44
N GLU A 203 -19.89 11.64 8.65
CA GLU A 203 -18.50 11.76 9.13
C GLU A 203 -18.08 13.21 9.44
N GLY A 204 -18.86 14.18 8.98
CA GLY A 204 -18.58 15.61 9.07
C GLY A 204 -17.92 16.18 7.84
N SER A 205 -17.90 17.52 7.76
CA SER A 205 -17.29 18.25 6.63
C SER A 205 -15.78 18.00 6.53
N GLY A 206 -15.08 17.92 7.64
CA GLY A 206 -13.62 17.80 7.66
C GLY A 206 -13.05 16.65 6.79
N PRO A 207 -13.44 15.38 7.03
CA PRO A 207 -12.98 14.27 6.19
C PRO A 207 -13.42 14.39 4.73
N ALA A 208 -14.65 14.87 4.49
CA ALA A 208 -15.17 15.03 3.13
C ALA A 208 -14.43 16.13 2.37
N ASP A 209 -14.18 17.27 2.99
CA ASP A 209 -13.45 18.39 2.40
C ASP A 209 -11.99 18.04 2.17
N MET A 210 -11.35 17.35 3.11
CA MET A 210 -9.97 16.88 2.95
C MET A 210 -9.85 15.92 1.75
N ARG A 211 -10.76 14.95 1.64
CA ARG A 211 -10.79 14.03 0.51
C ARG A 211 -10.92 14.78 -0.82
N GLN A 212 -11.88 15.71 -0.89
CA GLN A 212 -12.13 16.48 -2.10
C GLN A 212 -10.93 17.36 -2.45
N ALA A 213 -10.37 18.07 -1.48
CA ALA A 213 -9.20 18.91 -1.69
C ALA A 213 -7.98 18.12 -2.23
N GLN A 214 -7.79 16.90 -1.76
CA GLN A 214 -6.72 16.03 -2.28
C GLN A 214 -7.00 15.57 -3.71
N ILE A 215 -8.25 15.24 -4.04
CA ILE A 215 -8.65 14.91 -5.41
C ILE A 215 -8.42 16.12 -6.34
N ASP A 216 -8.87 17.30 -5.92
CA ASP A 216 -8.72 18.53 -6.71
C ASP A 216 -7.24 18.89 -6.92
N GLU A 217 -6.40 18.64 -5.92
CA GLU A 217 -4.96 18.81 -6.02
C GLU A 217 -4.36 17.83 -7.04
N ILE A 218 -4.72 16.56 -6.98
CA ILE A 218 -4.24 15.54 -7.92
C ILE A 218 -4.70 15.87 -9.34
N LYS A 219 -5.96 16.29 -9.53
CA LYS A 219 -6.54 16.67 -10.83
C LYS A 219 -5.85 17.91 -11.46
N LYS A 220 -5.19 18.75 -10.68
CA LYS A 220 -4.42 19.89 -11.21
C LYS A 220 -3.13 19.48 -11.93
N SER A 221 -2.72 18.22 -11.81
CA SER A 221 -1.53 17.71 -12.48
C SER A 221 -1.73 17.72 -14.00
N LYS A 222 -0.85 18.41 -14.72
CA LYS A 222 -0.88 18.44 -16.20
C LYS A 222 -0.58 17.07 -16.82
N ASN A 223 0.21 16.27 -16.12
CA ASN A 223 0.57 14.91 -16.47
C ASN A 223 0.90 14.15 -15.18
N LEU A 224 0.06 13.19 -14.81
CA LEU A 224 0.25 12.35 -13.63
C LEU A 224 0.69 10.94 -14.07
N PRO A 225 1.98 10.65 -14.11
CA PRO A 225 2.47 9.35 -14.53
C PRO A 225 2.21 8.31 -13.43
N VAL A 226 1.00 7.78 -13.37
CA VAL A 226 0.60 6.76 -12.40
C VAL A 226 -0.17 5.63 -13.08
N LEU A 227 0.26 4.39 -12.81
CA LEU A 227 -0.50 3.19 -13.13
C LEU A 227 -1.45 2.91 -11.97
N VAL A 228 -2.76 2.85 -12.24
CA VAL A 228 -3.80 2.74 -11.21
C VAL A 228 -4.58 1.45 -11.41
N PHE A 229 -4.59 0.59 -10.39
CA PHE A 229 -5.42 -0.61 -10.36
C PHE A 229 -6.66 -0.36 -9.52
N THR A 230 -7.83 -0.61 -10.10
CA THR A 230 -9.14 -0.42 -9.46
C THR A 230 -10.04 -1.63 -9.63
N HIS A 231 -11.09 -1.70 -8.82
CA HIS A 231 -12.16 -2.67 -8.98
C HIS A 231 -13.53 -2.00 -8.70
N PRO A 232 -14.54 -2.11 -9.61
CA PRO A 232 -15.81 -1.40 -9.46
C PRO A 232 -16.64 -1.85 -8.25
N LYS A 233 -16.40 -3.07 -7.76
CA LYS A 233 -17.04 -3.62 -6.54
C LYS A 233 -16.18 -3.45 -5.28
N ASP A 234 -15.12 -2.64 -5.32
CA ASP A 234 -14.34 -2.30 -4.12
C ASP A 234 -15.24 -1.60 -3.09
N PRO A 235 -15.36 -2.14 -1.87
CA PRO A 235 -16.22 -1.54 -0.85
C PRO A 235 -15.74 -0.18 -0.35
N TYR A 236 -14.48 0.16 -0.53
CA TYR A 236 -13.89 1.42 -0.09
C TYR A 236 -14.07 2.52 -1.13
N ALA A 237 -13.58 2.31 -2.33
CA ALA A 237 -13.61 3.27 -3.40
C ALA A 237 -14.64 2.89 -4.49
N GLY A 238 -14.55 1.72 -5.08
CA GLY A 238 -15.43 1.28 -6.16
C GLY A 238 -15.52 2.32 -7.27
N LEU A 239 -16.74 2.68 -7.66
CA LEU A 239 -17.01 3.73 -8.66
C LEU A 239 -16.50 5.12 -8.25
N LEU A 240 -16.23 5.35 -6.96
CA LEU A 240 -15.61 6.60 -6.49
C LEU A 240 -14.16 6.78 -6.95
N SER A 241 -13.59 5.81 -7.67
CA SER A 241 -12.26 5.90 -8.29
C SER A 241 -12.31 6.38 -9.74
N ASP A 242 -13.48 6.55 -10.34
CA ASP A 242 -13.61 6.84 -11.78
C ASP A 242 -12.99 8.20 -12.17
N TRP A 243 -12.91 9.14 -11.23
CA TRP A 243 -12.25 10.44 -11.44
C TRP A 243 -10.79 10.37 -11.88
N VAL A 244 -10.12 9.23 -11.70
CA VAL A 244 -8.71 9.07 -12.12
C VAL A 244 -8.56 9.05 -13.64
N GLU A 245 -9.61 8.65 -14.38
CA GLU A 245 -9.60 8.61 -15.85
C GLU A 245 -9.54 10.00 -16.49
N GLU A 246 -9.96 11.02 -15.75
CA GLU A 246 -9.95 12.41 -16.20
C GLU A 246 -8.55 13.05 -16.16
N ILE A 247 -7.56 12.35 -15.62
CA ILE A 247 -6.23 12.92 -15.36
C ILE A 247 -5.25 12.49 -16.46
N PRO A 248 -4.67 13.44 -17.20
CA PRO A 248 -3.66 13.12 -18.19
C PRO A 248 -2.47 12.34 -17.60
N GLY A 249 -2.01 11.32 -18.30
CA GLY A 249 -0.87 10.49 -17.89
C GLY A 249 -1.21 9.33 -16.95
N VAL A 250 -2.43 9.27 -16.42
CA VAL A 250 -2.91 8.12 -15.67
C VAL A 250 -3.23 6.96 -16.61
N GLN A 251 -2.71 5.78 -16.29
CA GLN A 251 -3.09 4.51 -16.91
C GLN A 251 -3.94 3.73 -15.91
N ARG A 252 -5.22 3.51 -16.20
CA ARG A 252 -6.11 2.74 -15.31
C ARG A 252 -6.29 1.32 -15.80
N ILE A 253 -6.11 0.38 -14.88
CA ILE A 253 -6.41 -1.05 -15.06
C ILE A 253 -7.59 -1.41 -14.15
N ILE A 254 -8.66 -1.90 -14.74
CA ILE A 254 -9.80 -2.47 -14.01
C ILE A 254 -9.53 -3.96 -13.82
N ILE A 255 -9.36 -4.40 -12.59
CA ILE A 255 -9.16 -5.81 -12.26
C ILE A 255 -10.47 -6.58 -12.50
N SER A 256 -10.37 -7.83 -12.93
CA SER A 256 -11.53 -8.69 -13.24
C SER A 256 -12.56 -8.73 -12.11
N GLU A 257 -13.84 -8.67 -12.49
CA GLU A 257 -14.98 -8.73 -11.58
C GLU A 257 -15.21 -10.11 -10.96
N ASP A 258 -14.67 -11.17 -11.54
CA ASP A 258 -15.04 -12.55 -11.20
C ASP A 258 -14.18 -13.17 -10.10
N LYS A 259 -13.30 -12.39 -9.47
CA LYS A 259 -12.29 -12.91 -8.53
C LYS A 259 -11.46 -14.05 -9.13
N THR A 260 -11.39 -14.06 -10.46
CA THR A 260 -10.58 -14.95 -11.26
C THR A 260 -9.72 -14.12 -12.20
N ILE A 261 -8.55 -14.62 -12.51
CA ILE A 261 -7.70 -14.07 -13.57
C ILE A 261 -7.26 -15.25 -14.41
N ASN A 262 -7.44 -15.18 -15.72
CA ASN A 262 -7.18 -16.28 -16.65
C ASN A 262 -7.84 -17.58 -16.16
N GLU A 263 -9.13 -17.52 -15.84
CA GLU A 263 -9.95 -18.63 -15.35
C GLU A 263 -9.52 -19.22 -13.99
N LYS A 264 -8.41 -18.78 -13.45
CA LYS A 264 -7.91 -19.21 -12.16
C LYS A 264 -8.54 -18.41 -11.03
N LYS A 265 -9.16 -19.10 -10.07
CA LYS A 265 -9.67 -18.51 -8.84
C LYS A 265 -8.56 -17.91 -8.00
N CYS A 266 -8.74 -16.66 -7.58
CA CYS A 266 -7.76 -15.90 -6.83
C CYS A 266 -7.91 -16.09 -5.32
N TYR A 267 -6.79 -16.24 -4.62
CA TYR A 267 -6.76 -16.43 -3.18
C TYR A 267 -5.80 -15.44 -2.55
N ARG A 268 -6.20 -14.88 -1.41
CA ARG A 268 -5.26 -14.20 -0.53
C ARG A 268 -4.34 -15.23 0.09
N ILE A 269 -3.07 -14.92 0.12
CA ILE A 269 -2.06 -15.76 0.75
C ILE A 269 -1.26 -14.89 1.71
N GLY A 270 -1.10 -15.35 2.93
CA GLY A 270 -0.27 -14.68 3.94
C GLY A 270 0.61 -15.67 4.68
N ILE A 271 1.45 -15.12 5.53
CA ILE A 271 2.28 -15.90 6.46
C ILE A 271 1.95 -15.39 7.87
N ASN A 272 1.54 -16.29 8.74
CA ASN A 272 1.28 -16.00 10.14
C ASN A 272 2.07 -17.00 10.99
N ASN A 273 2.85 -16.52 11.95
CA ASN A 273 3.73 -17.34 12.81
C ASN A 273 4.59 -18.36 12.05
N GLY A 274 5.06 -18.00 10.84
CA GLY A 274 5.83 -18.91 9.98
C GLY A 274 4.98 -19.85 9.13
N GLU A 275 3.68 -19.96 9.38
CA GLU A 275 2.75 -20.79 8.62
C GLU A 275 2.11 -20.02 7.48
N LYS A 276 2.08 -20.64 6.31
CA LYS A 276 1.43 -20.12 5.12
C LYS A 276 -0.06 -20.43 5.16
N TRP A 277 -0.89 -19.39 5.11
CA TRP A 277 -2.34 -19.54 5.00
C TRP A 277 -2.84 -19.10 3.63
N LYS A 278 -4.00 -19.63 3.24
CA LYS A 278 -4.68 -19.35 1.98
C LYS A 278 -6.17 -19.22 2.25
N GLU A 279 -6.78 -18.11 1.81
CA GLU A 279 -8.21 -17.88 1.94
C GLU A 279 -8.82 -17.30 0.66
N PRO A 280 -10.12 -17.58 0.35
CA PRO A 280 -10.81 -16.92 -0.75
C PRO A 280 -10.86 -15.40 -0.55
N VAL A 281 -10.86 -14.66 -1.64
CA VAL A 281 -11.04 -13.21 -1.59
C VAL A 281 -12.41 -12.88 -1.03
N LYS A 282 -12.46 -12.20 0.11
CA LYS A 282 -13.69 -11.74 0.76
C LYS A 282 -14.14 -10.38 0.22
N LYS A 283 -13.18 -9.50 -0.02
CA LYS A 283 -13.41 -8.13 -0.51
C LYS A 283 -12.61 -7.88 -1.77
N TYR A 284 -13.20 -7.24 -2.75
CA TYR A 284 -12.51 -6.82 -3.97
C TYR A 284 -11.37 -5.83 -3.72
N HIS A 285 -11.40 -5.15 -2.58
CA HIS A 285 -10.29 -4.29 -2.13
C HIS A 285 -8.97 -5.03 -1.94
N ASP A 286 -9.02 -6.32 -1.73
CA ASP A 286 -7.86 -7.18 -1.47
C ASP A 286 -7.39 -7.94 -2.73
N MET A 287 -7.88 -7.59 -3.93
CA MET A 287 -7.52 -8.30 -5.17
C MET A 287 -6.04 -8.22 -5.52
N ASP A 288 -5.42 -7.08 -5.26
CA ASP A 288 -3.98 -6.88 -5.42
C ASP A 288 -3.12 -7.66 -4.40
N MET A 289 -3.76 -8.21 -3.36
CA MET A 289 -3.12 -9.05 -2.34
C MET A 289 -3.27 -10.55 -2.62
N THR A 290 -3.75 -10.93 -3.81
CA THR A 290 -3.98 -12.33 -4.18
C THR A 290 -2.83 -12.92 -4.96
N ASP A 291 -2.80 -14.26 -5.06
CA ASP A 291 -1.84 -14.97 -5.90
C ASP A 291 -2.04 -14.72 -7.40
N CYS A 292 -3.21 -14.24 -7.79
CA CYS A 292 -3.48 -13.87 -9.17
C CYS A 292 -2.85 -12.52 -9.58
N PHE A 293 -2.53 -11.64 -8.64
CA PHE A 293 -2.06 -10.30 -9.00
C PHE A 293 -0.75 -10.33 -9.83
N GLN A 294 0.04 -11.38 -9.67
CA GLN A 294 1.27 -11.59 -10.46
C GLN A 294 1.03 -11.64 -11.98
N TYR A 295 -0.19 -11.93 -12.44
CA TYR A 295 -0.54 -11.84 -13.86
C TYR A 295 -0.43 -10.42 -14.42
N TYR A 296 -0.42 -9.40 -13.55
CA TYR A 296 -0.21 -8.01 -13.95
C TYR A 296 1.27 -7.59 -13.96
N ASN A 297 2.20 -8.49 -13.62
CA ASN A 297 3.63 -8.16 -13.65
C ASN A 297 4.10 -7.64 -15.03
N PRO A 298 3.69 -8.22 -16.17
CA PRO A 298 4.07 -7.67 -17.48
C PRO A 298 3.62 -6.20 -17.64
N THR A 299 2.37 -5.89 -17.27
CA THR A 299 1.85 -4.51 -17.33
C THR A 299 2.61 -3.56 -16.41
N ILE A 300 2.98 -4.02 -15.22
CA ILE A 300 3.79 -3.24 -14.28
C ILE A 300 5.19 -3.00 -14.84
N LEU A 301 5.83 -4.03 -15.40
CA LEU A 301 7.17 -3.90 -16.01
C LEU A 301 7.15 -3.00 -17.24
N GLU A 302 6.12 -3.09 -18.08
CA GLU A 302 5.93 -2.19 -19.23
C GLU A 302 5.77 -0.74 -18.76
N TYR A 303 4.93 -0.50 -17.75
CA TYR A 303 4.79 0.82 -17.15
C TYR A 303 6.14 1.34 -16.63
N ILE A 304 6.87 0.55 -15.84
CA ILE A 304 8.21 0.94 -15.33
C ILE A 304 9.14 1.25 -16.52
N THR A 305 9.13 0.43 -17.57
CA THR A 305 9.93 0.64 -18.78
C THR A 305 9.66 1.98 -19.45
N SER A 306 8.39 2.40 -19.48
CA SER A 306 7.99 3.70 -20.04
C SER A 306 8.49 4.88 -19.20
N ARG A 307 8.77 4.67 -17.94
CA ARG A 307 9.21 5.72 -16.99
C ARG A 307 10.72 5.88 -16.91
N ILE A 308 11.48 4.79 -17.14
CA ILE A 308 12.93 4.80 -17.07
C ILE A 308 13.50 5.30 -18.40
N LYS A 309 14.34 6.32 -18.32
CA LYS A 309 15.09 6.87 -19.45
C LYS A 309 16.37 6.08 -19.71
#